data_8121f91af1bd9082931396032e15fccc
#
_entry.id   8121f91af1bd9082931396032e15fccc
#
_cell.length_a   1.000
_cell.length_b   1.000
_cell.length_c   1.000
_cell.angle_alpha   90.00
_cell.angle_beta   90.00
_cell.angle_gamma   90.00
#
_symmetry.space_group_name_H-M   'P 1'
#
loop_
_entity.id
_entity.type
_entity.pdbx_description
1 polymer ?
#
loop_
_entity_poly.entity_id
_entity_poly.type
_entity_poly.pdbx_seq_one_letter_code
_entity_poly.pdbx_strand_id
1 'polypeptide(L)'
;MTADIQTLTKEKIKLDEPGMYDVIFLNDNITTMEFVVKVLKQIFGKPPEQAQNITQKIHQDGQGIVGSYVHEVAEQKGIETTLAARQENFPLQIKVKKQ
;
A
#
# COMPACT_ATOMS: atom_id res chain seq x y z
N MET A 1 7.48 2.81 -42.10
CA MET A 1 6.16 3.22 -41.63
C MET A 1 5.66 2.38 -40.47
N THR A 2 5.58 1.06 -40.67
CA THR A 2 5.12 0.17 -39.57
C THR A 2 6.08 0.20 -38.39
N ALA A 3 7.38 0.29 -38.63
CA ALA A 3 8.39 0.35 -37.57
C ALA A 3 8.23 1.64 -36.72
N ASP A 4 7.93 2.76 -37.38
CA ASP A 4 7.75 4.04 -36.67
C ASP A 4 6.54 4.01 -35.77
N ILE A 5 5.44 3.42 -36.25
CA ILE A 5 4.24 3.28 -35.45
C ILE A 5 4.48 2.39 -34.24
N GLN A 6 5.20 1.29 -34.43
CA GLN A 6 5.54 0.39 -33.34
C GLN A 6 6.43 1.07 -32.31
N THR A 7 7.38 1.87 -32.75
CA THR A 7 8.28 2.61 -31.85
C THR A 7 7.50 3.61 -31.04
N LEU A 8 6.60 4.37 -31.66
CA LEU A 8 5.74 5.31 -30.98
C LEU A 8 4.83 4.64 -29.95
N THR A 9 4.27 3.48 -30.32
CA THR A 9 3.41 2.71 -29.43
C THR A 9 4.20 2.22 -28.21
N LYS A 10 5.41 1.73 -28.40
CA LYS A 10 6.26 1.28 -27.32
C LYS A 10 6.63 2.43 -26.38
N GLU A 11 6.98 3.57 -26.94
CA GLU A 11 7.32 4.74 -26.14
C GLU A 11 6.11 5.22 -25.36
N LYS A 12 4.94 5.27 -26.00
CA LYS A 12 3.71 5.67 -25.34
C LYS A 12 3.35 4.71 -24.22
N ILE A 13 3.45 3.40 -24.45
CA ILE A 13 3.19 2.40 -23.43
C ILE A 13 4.18 2.57 -22.28
N LYS A 14 5.44 2.83 -22.58
CA LYS A 14 6.47 3.02 -21.57
C LYS A 14 6.22 4.26 -20.73
N LEU A 15 5.76 5.35 -21.35
CA LEU A 15 5.43 6.60 -20.66
C LEU A 15 4.14 6.48 -19.85
N ASP A 16 3.17 5.71 -20.36
CA ASP A 16 1.87 5.51 -19.73
C ASP A 16 1.86 4.28 -18.83
N GLU A 17 2.98 3.53 -18.80
CA GLU A 17 3.06 2.33 -17.97
C GLU A 17 2.80 2.72 -16.52
N PRO A 18 1.80 2.08 -15.88
CA PRO A 18 1.48 2.40 -14.50
C PRO A 18 2.65 2.03 -13.62
N GLY A 19 3.26 3.01 -12.99
CA GLY A 19 4.30 2.75 -12.01
C GLY A 19 3.71 2.02 -10.81
N MET A 20 4.59 1.47 -10.01
CA MET A 20 4.21 0.87 -8.74
C MET A 20 4.06 1.94 -7.69
N TYR A 21 3.12 1.75 -6.79
CA TYR A 21 2.85 2.66 -5.69
C TYR A 21 3.00 1.92 -4.38
N ASP A 22 3.66 2.55 -3.44
CA ASP A 22 3.83 2.01 -2.09
C ASP A 22 2.65 2.42 -1.23
N VAL A 23 2.11 1.44 -0.49
CA VAL A 23 1.13 1.71 0.55
C VAL A 23 1.89 1.80 1.86
N ILE A 24 1.80 2.95 2.52
CA ILE A 24 2.56 3.27 3.72
C ILE A 24 1.61 3.49 4.89
N PHE A 25 1.84 2.79 6.00
CA PHE A 25 1.10 3.01 7.24
C PHE A 25 1.90 3.94 8.14
N LEU A 26 1.22 4.93 8.70
CA LEU A 26 1.81 5.86 9.66
C LEU A 26 1.46 5.40 11.08
N ASN A 27 2.47 5.29 11.94
CA ASN A 27 2.25 4.92 13.32
C ASN A 27 1.53 6.04 14.08
N ASP A 28 0.68 5.65 15.04
CA ASP A 28 0.05 6.58 15.96
C ASP A 28 -0.11 5.89 17.31
N ASN A 29 -0.55 6.65 18.32
CA ASN A 29 -0.62 6.16 19.70
C ASN A 29 -1.93 5.46 20.05
N ILE A 30 -2.88 5.42 19.13
CA ILE A 30 -4.23 4.91 19.39
C ILE A 30 -4.50 3.61 18.67
N THR A 31 -4.10 3.51 17.39
CA THR A 31 -4.28 2.30 16.59
C THR A 31 -3.46 1.16 17.20
N THR A 32 -4.12 0.05 17.51
CA THR A 32 -3.45 -1.07 18.16
C THR A 32 -2.61 -1.87 17.16
N MET A 33 -1.53 -2.48 17.66
CA MET A 33 -0.71 -3.36 16.84
C MET A 33 -1.50 -4.59 16.38
N GLU A 34 -2.40 -5.08 17.23
CA GLU A 34 -3.28 -6.20 16.86
C GLU A 34 -4.13 -5.90 15.65
N PHE A 35 -4.68 -4.69 15.58
CA PHE A 35 -5.47 -4.26 14.43
C PHE A 35 -4.61 -4.20 13.18
N VAL A 36 -3.40 -3.65 13.27
CA VAL A 36 -2.49 -3.54 12.11
C VAL A 36 -2.12 -4.94 11.60
N VAL A 37 -1.80 -5.87 12.49
CA VAL A 37 -1.50 -7.26 12.10
C VAL A 37 -2.70 -7.87 11.38
N LYS A 38 -3.89 -7.69 11.92
CA LYS A 38 -5.12 -8.23 11.33
C LYS A 38 -5.34 -7.68 9.91
N VAL A 39 -5.19 -6.39 9.72
CA VAL A 39 -5.37 -5.74 8.41
C VAL A 39 -4.32 -6.24 7.42
N LEU A 40 -3.08 -6.37 7.85
CA LEU A 40 -2.02 -6.87 6.97
C LEU A 40 -2.29 -8.28 6.51
N LYS A 41 -2.90 -9.10 7.35
CA LYS A 41 -3.30 -10.46 6.99
C LYS A 41 -4.53 -10.47 6.07
N GLN A 42 -5.55 -9.72 6.41
CA GLN A 42 -6.86 -9.79 5.74
C GLN A 42 -6.93 -8.98 4.46
N ILE A 43 -6.35 -7.79 4.45
CA ILE A 43 -6.43 -6.89 3.29
C ILE A 43 -5.20 -7.04 2.40
N PHE A 44 -4.03 -7.21 2.99
CA PHE A 44 -2.78 -7.27 2.24
C PHE A 44 -2.27 -8.70 2.05
N GLY A 45 -2.96 -9.70 2.59
CA GLY A 45 -2.63 -11.10 2.37
C GLY A 45 -1.28 -11.53 2.92
N LYS A 46 -0.75 -10.84 3.91
CA LYS A 46 0.56 -11.19 4.47
C LYS A 46 0.45 -12.40 5.39
N PRO A 47 1.45 -13.29 5.36
CA PRO A 47 1.52 -14.36 6.35
C PRO A 47 1.64 -13.80 7.76
N PRO A 48 1.18 -14.50 8.80
CA PRO A 48 1.18 -13.97 10.16
C PRO A 48 2.55 -13.47 10.64
N GLU A 49 3.62 -14.20 10.37
CA GLU A 49 4.96 -13.80 10.78
C GLU A 49 5.38 -12.50 10.11
N GLN A 50 5.14 -12.39 8.81
CA GLN A 50 5.48 -11.19 8.06
C GLN A 50 4.63 -10.01 8.51
N ALA A 51 3.33 -10.23 8.77
CA ALA A 51 2.45 -9.19 9.28
C ALA A 51 2.96 -8.64 10.61
N GLN A 52 3.41 -9.50 11.50
CA GLN A 52 3.98 -9.07 12.78
C GLN A 52 5.27 -8.28 12.60
N ASN A 53 6.15 -8.72 11.71
CA ASN A 53 7.40 -8.02 11.44
C ASN A 53 7.17 -6.63 10.87
N ILE A 54 6.26 -6.50 9.92
CA ILE A 54 5.91 -5.21 9.33
C ILE A 54 5.31 -4.29 10.40
N THR A 55 4.40 -4.80 11.21
CA THR A 55 3.76 -4.03 12.27
C THR A 55 4.79 -3.50 13.25
N GLN A 56 5.74 -4.33 13.64
CA GLN A 56 6.79 -3.92 14.56
C GLN A 56 7.67 -2.83 13.97
N LYS A 57 7.98 -2.95 12.69
CA LYS A 57 8.78 -1.96 11.98
C LYS A 57 8.07 -0.61 11.91
N ILE A 58 6.76 -0.62 11.65
CA ILE A 58 5.96 0.60 11.65
C ILE A 58 6.03 1.27 13.03
N HIS A 59 5.91 0.48 14.09
CA HIS A 59 5.95 0.99 15.44
C HIS A 59 7.31 1.60 15.78
N GLN A 60 8.39 0.95 15.35
CA GLN A 60 9.76 1.40 15.65
C GLN A 60 10.17 2.60 14.82
N ASP A 61 9.84 2.60 13.53
CA ASP A 61 10.31 3.62 12.60
C ASP A 61 9.34 4.80 12.41
N GLY A 62 8.13 4.69 12.96
CA GLY A 62 7.09 5.70 12.80
C GLY A 62 6.25 5.55 11.56
N GLN A 63 6.71 4.77 10.59
CA GLN A 63 5.97 4.43 9.38
C GLN A 63 6.62 3.23 8.72
N GLY A 64 5.88 2.57 7.82
CA GLY A 64 6.43 1.45 7.08
C GLY A 64 5.62 1.16 5.82
N ILE A 65 6.31 0.63 4.82
CA ILE A 65 5.69 0.18 3.58
C ILE A 65 5.10 -1.20 3.82
N VAL A 66 3.80 -1.36 3.54
CA VAL A 66 3.12 -2.64 3.76
C VAL A 66 2.93 -3.43 2.46
N GLY A 67 3.09 -2.79 1.32
CA GLY A 67 2.99 -3.45 0.03
C GLY A 67 3.16 -2.45 -1.09
N SER A 68 3.35 -2.97 -2.30
CA SER A 68 3.52 -2.14 -3.50
C SER A 68 2.64 -2.71 -4.60
N TYR A 69 1.85 -1.85 -5.24
CA TYR A 69 0.82 -2.25 -6.20
C TYR A 69 0.69 -1.19 -7.28
N VAL A 70 0.01 -1.54 -8.38
CA VAL A 70 -0.42 -0.51 -9.33
C VAL A 70 -1.36 0.46 -8.61
N HIS A 71 -1.49 1.66 -9.14
CA HIS A 71 -2.17 2.77 -8.47
C HIS A 71 -3.57 2.42 -7.97
N GLU A 72 -4.40 1.85 -8.83
CA GLU A 72 -5.79 1.52 -8.47
C GLU A 72 -5.87 0.53 -7.33
N VAL A 73 -5.01 -0.48 -7.34
CA VAL A 73 -4.99 -1.50 -6.28
C VAL A 73 -4.47 -0.90 -4.98
N ALA A 74 -3.42 -0.08 -5.05
CA ALA A 74 -2.88 0.59 -3.87
C ALA A 74 -3.94 1.48 -3.21
N GLU A 75 -4.65 2.27 -4.00
CA GLU A 75 -5.72 3.13 -3.48
C GLU A 75 -6.86 2.32 -2.88
N GLN A 76 -7.28 1.26 -3.55
CA GLN A 76 -8.36 0.41 -3.06
C GLN A 76 -8.01 -0.18 -1.70
N LYS A 77 -6.81 -0.70 -1.55
CA LYS A 77 -6.36 -1.27 -0.28
C LYS A 77 -6.26 -0.21 0.81
N GLY A 78 -5.81 0.98 0.45
CA GLY A 78 -5.76 2.12 1.38
C GLY A 78 -7.15 2.52 1.86
N ILE A 79 -8.12 2.57 0.97
CA ILE A 79 -9.50 2.90 1.30
C ILE A 79 -10.10 1.82 2.21
N GLU A 80 -9.93 0.56 1.86
CA GLU A 80 -10.43 -0.55 2.68
C GLU A 80 -9.86 -0.50 4.10
N THR A 81 -8.57 -0.25 4.21
CA THR A 81 -7.90 -0.16 5.50
C THR A 81 -8.42 1.02 6.31
N THR A 82 -8.57 2.17 5.67
CA THR A 82 -9.06 3.37 6.34
C THR A 82 -10.49 3.15 6.87
N LEU A 83 -11.37 2.56 6.06
CA LEU A 83 -12.72 2.26 6.49
C LEU A 83 -12.73 1.30 7.68
N ALA A 84 -11.93 0.25 7.62
CA ALA A 84 -11.83 -0.72 8.72
C ALA A 84 -11.33 -0.05 10.00
N ALA A 85 -10.33 0.83 9.89
CA ALA A 85 -9.78 1.54 11.03
C ALA A 85 -10.82 2.48 11.65
N ARG A 86 -11.54 3.24 10.83
CA ARG A 86 -12.54 4.19 11.34
C ARG A 86 -13.71 3.50 12.00
N GLN A 87 -14.06 2.30 11.58
CA GLN A 87 -15.09 1.50 12.22
C GLN A 87 -14.74 1.15 13.67
N GLU A 88 -13.46 1.02 13.96
CA GLU A 88 -12.98 0.74 15.30
C GLU A 88 -12.48 2.00 16.02
N ASN A 89 -12.74 3.17 15.46
CA ASN A 89 -12.34 4.47 16.01
C ASN A 89 -10.82 4.63 16.10
N PHE A 90 -10.10 3.99 15.20
CA PHE A 90 -8.65 4.15 15.08
C PHE A 90 -8.32 5.22 14.04
N PRO A 91 -7.41 6.14 14.34
CA PRO A 91 -7.04 7.22 13.43
C PRO A 91 -5.93 6.85 12.45
N LEU A 92 -5.71 5.56 12.20
CA LEU A 92 -4.63 5.09 11.32
C LEU A 92 -4.67 5.84 9.98
N GLN A 93 -3.53 6.39 9.59
CA GLN A 93 -3.36 7.08 8.32
C GLN A 93 -2.56 6.24 7.36
N ILE A 94 -3.01 6.20 6.12
CA ILE A 94 -2.38 5.45 5.05
C ILE A 94 -1.99 6.43 3.95
N LYS A 95 -0.77 6.33 3.47
CA LYS A 95 -0.30 7.09 2.31
C LYS A 95 -0.09 6.14 1.14
N VAL A 96 -0.41 6.62 -0.05
CA VAL A 96 -0.10 5.92 -1.30
C VAL A 96 0.88 6.81 -2.04
N LYS A 97 2.09 6.29 -2.25
CA LYS A 97 3.17 7.08 -2.82
C LYS A 97 3.79 6.35 -4.01
N LYS A 98 3.95 7.06 -5.11
CA LYS A 98 4.62 6.50 -6.28
C LYS A 98 6.08 6.21 -5.98
N GLN A 99 6.53 5.04 -6.40
CA GLN A 99 7.93 4.65 -6.27
C GLN A 99 8.87 5.50 -7.11
#